data_71581dcd5bc547318e0df6254209c4e0
#
_entry.id   71581dcd5bc547318e0df6254209c4e0
#
_cell.length_a   1.000
_cell.length_b   1.000
_cell.length_c   1.000
_cell.angle_alpha   90.00
_cell.angle_beta   90.00
_cell.angle_gamma   90.00
#
_symmetry.space_group_name_H-M   'P 1'
#
loop_
_entity.id
_entity.type
_entity.pdbx_description
1 polymer ?
#
loop_
_entity_poly.entity_id
_entity_poly.type
_entity_poly.pdbx_seq_one_letter_code
_entity_poly.pdbx_strand_id
1 'polypeptide(L)'
;MAEKSLDQLDAPARDLAERSITWMDRYWDEAAGLFRVPDDALYERGQVGVTAHLVRETAWYALGLLLRDGPGDRARATHAIDTVLTYQFDAPGQPYHGTWYRFPQEPPPPENPIVWRDYDPNWREFIGTSMALVLLEYEGRLPADLVRRIDIALRRAIVGTLERNVPASYTNIALMTAFLLQFGADRYGEPAWAATSERLALEILQRFRANNTFDEYNSPTYYGIDLYALALWRSYAASALLREAGAEMEAALWRDIAQYYHAGMRNVAGPYDRSYGMDLRRYVACLGMWIWLATGYEQAPFPNLDQPLEHAWDFAVAPLFALLGLHMPDDARPHFLAFQGERQIERLIETDPRRVATAWVGARVMLGAEDSGSHHHVDEQFHPATIHWLLADDTVGWVRLRHTAP
;
A
#
# COMPACT_ATOMS: atom_id res chain seq x y z
N MET A 1 1.67 -25.13 0.29
CA MET A 1 2.63 -24.58 -0.73
C MET A 1 4.04 -24.65 -0.13
N ALA A 2 5.10 -24.70 -0.95
CA ALA A 2 6.45 -24.54 -0.40
C ALA A 2 6.61 -23.10 0.09
N GLU A 3 7.16 -22.93 1.30
CA GLU A 3 7.44 -21.62 1.88
C GLU A 3 8.38 -20.83 0.97
N LYS A 4 8.05 -19.58 0.69
CA LYS A 4 8.88 -18.70 -0.15
C LYS A 4 10.09 -18.19 0.63
N SER A 5 11.24 -18.06 -0.06
CA SER A 5 12.47 -17.46 0.46
C SER A 5 13.05 -16.47 -0.55
N LEU A 6 13.98 -15.61 -0.12
CA LEU A 6 14.64 -14.64 -1.01
C LEU A 6 15.25 -15.29 -2.25
N ASP A 7 15.84 -16.50 -2.11
CA ASP A 7 16.49 -17.20 -3.21
C ASP A 7 15.52 -17.65 -4.32
N GLN A 8 14.24 -17.75 -4.01
CA GLN A 8 13.19 -18.13 -4.96
C GLN A 8 12.59 -16.93 -5.69
N LEU A 9 12.90 -15.71 -5.25
CA LEU A 9 12.48 -14.49 -5.91
C LEU A 9 13.33 -14.21 -7.16
N ASP A 10 12.73 -13.55 -8.15
CA ASP A 10 13.50 -12.99 -9.26
C ASP A 10 14.46 -11.88 -8.77
N ALA A 11 15.42 -11.50 -9.62
CA ALA A 11 16.48 -10.58 -9.21
C ALA A 11 15.96 -9.20 -8.74
N PRO A 12 15.01 -8.52 -9.43
CA PRO A 12 14.46 -7.26 -8.96
C PRO A 12 13.70 -7.37 -7.63
N ALA A 13 12.91 -8.43 -7.45
CA ALA A 13 12.16 -8.66 -6.21
C ALA A 13 13.10 -8.96 -5.04
N ARG A 14 14.13 -9.76 -5.27
CA ARG A 14 15.16 -10.01 -4.26
C ARG A 14 15.88 -8.74 -3.86
N ASP A 15 16.37 -7.94 -4.82
CA ASP A 15 17.07 -6.68 -4.57
C ASP A 15 16.20 -5.70 -3.77
N LEU A 16 14.92 -5.56 -4.12
CA LEU A 16 13.96 -4.72 -3.41
C LEU A 16 13.78 -5.19 -1.95
N ALA A 17 13.53 -6.47 -1.74
CA ALA A 17 13.33 -7.03 -0.41
C ALA A 17 14.59 -6.93 0.46
N GLU A 18 15.76 -7.31 -0.05
CA GLU A 18 17.03 -7.25 0.67
C GLU A 18 17.39 -5.82 1.10
N ARG A 19 17.24 -4.84 0.20
CA ARG A 19 17.51 -3.44 0.52
C ARG A 19 16.55 -2.89 1.55
N SER A 20 15.26 -3.20 1.45
CA SER A 20 14.27 -2.79 2.43
C SER A 20 14.55 -3.39 3.81
N ILE A 21 14.77 -4.70 3.90
CA ILE A 21 15.06 -5.37 5.17
C ILE A 21 16.36 -4.83 5.78
N THR A 22 17.41 -4.66 4.97
CA THR A 22 18.70 -4.09 5.41
C THR A 22 18.55 -2.65 5.90
N TRP A 23 17.68 -1.86 5.24
CA TRP A 23 17.36 -0.51 5.69
C TRP A 23 16.63 -0.54 7.04
N MET A 24 15.64 -1.41 7.22
CA MET A 24 14.90 -1.56 8.48
C MET A 24 15.78 -2.09 9.63
N ASP A 25 16.76 -2.95 9.34
CA ASP A 25 17.69 -3.44 10.36
C ASP A 25 18.43 -2.32 11.12
N ARG A 26 18.65 -1.16 10.47
CA ARG A 26 19.30 0.02 11.06
C ARG A 26 18.44 0.71 12.12
N TYR A 27 17.13 0.54 12.02
CA TYR A 27 16.13 1.22 12.85
C TYR A 27 15.37 0.25 13.76
N TRP A 28 15.77 -1.01 13.81
CA TRP A 28 15.23 -1.97 14.74
C TRP A 28 15.69 -1.66 16.17
N ASP A 29 14.73 -1.58 17.10
CA ASP A 29 14.99 -1.44 18.54
C ASP A 29 14.70 -2.77 19.23
N GLU A 30 15.75 -3.49 19.58
CA GLU A 30 15.65 -4.82 20.21
C GLU A 30 14.94 -4.76 21.56
N ALA A 31 15.14 -3.68 22.33
CA ALA A 31 14.53 -3.55 23.67
C ALA A 31 13.04 -3.25 23.58
N ALA A 32 12.62 -2.47 22.58
CA ALA A 32 11.22 -2.16 22.32
C ALA A 32 10.49 -3.26 21.55
N GLY A 33 11.22 -4.11 20.80
CA GLY A 33 10.65 -5.08 19.88
C GLY A 33 9.90 -4.43 18.70
N LEU A 34 10.30 -3.24 18.32
CA LEU A 34 9.62 -2.42 17.32
C LEU A 34 10.61 -1.73 16.37
N PHE A 35 10.13 -1.43 15.19
CA PHE A 35 10.80 -0.56 14.22
C PHE A 35 10.72 0.91 14.70
N ARG A 36 11.86 1.57 14.74
CA ARG A 36 11.99 2.99 15.11
C ARG A 36 11.97 3.87 13.86
N VAL A 37 11.25 4.96 13.90
CA VAL A 37 11.26 5.95 12.82
C VAL A 37 12.66 6.58 12.72
N PRO A 38 13.23 6.76 11.52
CA PRO A 38 14.40 7.62 11.31
C PRO A 38 14.14 9.03 11.86
N ASP A 39 15.15 9.61 12.52
CA ASP A 39 15.00 10.90 13.21
C ASP A 39 14.61 12.07 12.27
N ASP A 40 15.01 12.01 11.00
CA ASP A 40 14.67 12.95 9.93
C ASP A 40 13.24 12.81 9.41
N ALA A 41 12.66 11.60 9.44
CA ALA A 41 11.29 11.36 9.04
C ALA A 41 10.23 11.89 10.03
N LEU A 42 10.60 12.17 11.28
CA LEU A 42 9.72 12.76 12.30
C LEU A 42 9.40 14.23 12.03
N TYR A 43 10.26 14.94 11.31
CA TYR A 43 10.07 16.34 10.97
C TYR A 43 8.82 16.56 10.10
N GLU A 44 8.48 15.64 9.23
CA GLU A 44 7.32 15.72 8.34
C GLU A 44 5.97 15.68 9.08
N ARG A 45 5.93 15.08 10.27
CA ARG A 45 4.72 14.98 11.10
C ARG A 45 4.61 16.10 12.17
N GLY A 46 5.49 17.08 12.16
CA GLY A 46 5.52 18.16 13.15
C GLY A 46 5.90 17.69 14.56
N GLN A 47 6.44 16.48 14.71
CA GLN A 47 6.86 15.90 15.99
C GLN A 47 8.38 15.94 16.13
N VAL A 48 8.93 17.15 16.29
CA VAL A 48 10.37 17.33 16.48
C VAL A 48 10.81 16.72 17.83
N GLY A 49 11.79 15.83 17.78
CA GLY A 49 12.47 15.32 18.99
C GLY A 49 11.78 14.16 19.71
N VAL A 50 10.78 13.51 19.12
CA VAL A 50 10.14 12.32 19.69
C VAL A 50 10.57 11.09 18.91
N THR A 51 11.29 10.17 19.56
CA THR A 51 11.55 8.84 18.99
C THR A 51 10.23 8.07 18.97
N ALA A 52 9.65 7.88 17.79
CA ALA A 52 8.45 7.09 17.63
C ALA A 52 8.79 5.68 17.12
N HIS A 53 8.18 4.67 17.72
CA HIS A 53 8.17 3.32 17.20
C HIS A 53 6.88 3.09 16.42
N LEU A 54 6.95 2.37 15.30
CA LEU A 54 5.83 2.16 14.39
C LEU A 54 5.35 0.72 14.46
N VAL A 55 4.07 0.53 14.77
CA VAL A 55 3.47 -0.79 14.97
C VAL A 55 3.22 -1.50 13.62
N ARG A 56 2.64 -0.80 12.63
CA ARG A 56 2.33 -1.36 11.32
C ARG A 56 3.60 -1.80 10.58
N GLU A 57 4.58 -0.95 10.53
CA GLU A 57 5.85 -1.16 9.84
C GLU A 57 6.65 -2.30 10.49
N THR A 58 6.49 -2.48 11.80
CA THR A 58 7.05 -3.63 12.51
C THR A 58 6.43 -4.95 12.05
N ALA A 59 5.12 -4.97 11.78
CA ALA A 59 4.45 -6.15 11.22
C ALA A 59 4.99 -6.50 9.82
N TRP A 60 5.23 -5.50 8.98
CA TRP A 60 5.83 -5.69 7.66
C TRP A 60 7.29 -6.15 7.73
N TYR A 61 8.06 -5.57 8.65
CA TYR A 61 9.44 -6.01 8.89
C TYR A 61 9.51 -7.46 9.35
N ALA A 62 8.62 -7.89 10.22
CA ALA A 62 8.58 -9.29 10.69
C ALA A 62 8.39 -10.28 9.53
N LEU A 63 7.50 -9.97 8.55
CA LEU A 63 7.36 -10.77 7.34
C LEU A 63 8.65 -10.76 6.51
N GLY A 64 9.29 -9.61 6.36
CA GLY A 64 10.57 -9.49 5.67
C GLY A 64 11.67 -10.37 6.29
N LEU A 65 11.75 -10.41 7.61
CA LEU A 65 12.68 -11.29 8.33
C LEU A 65 12.39 -12.78 8.07
N LEU A 66 11.13 -13.18 8.06
CA LEU A 66 10.73 -14.56 7.72
C LEU A 66 11.06 -14.92 6.27
N LEU A 67 10.92 -13.96 5.35
CA LEU A 67 11.29 -14.13 3.94
C LEU A 67 12.82 -14.27 3.78
N ARG A 68 13.62 -13.48 4.51
CA ARG A 68 15.08 -13.52 4.48
C ARG A 68 15.66 -14.78 5.13
N ASP A 69 15.08 -15.22 6.24
CA ASP A 69 15.44 -16.41 7.03
C ASP A 69 16.97 -16.49 7.35
N GLY A 70 17.60 -15.36 7.62
CA GLY A 70 19.00 -15.27 8.03
C GLY A 70 19.20 -15.63 9.51
N PRO A 71 20.45 -15.66 9.97
CA PRO A 71 20.77 -15.93 11.38
C PRO A 71 20.09 -14.95 12.33
N GLY A 72 19.23 -15.44 13.22
CA GLY A 72 18.49 -14.64 14.19
C GLY A 72 17.16 -14.05 13.68
N ASP A 73 16.89 -14.05 12.38
CA ASP A 73 15.69 -13.44 11.80
C ASP A 73 14.39 -14.03 12.33
N ARG A 74 14.33 -15.35 12.48
CA ARG A 74 13.14 -16.03 13.02
C ARG A 74 12.82 -15.61 14.46
N ALA A 75 13.86 -15.49 15.29
CA ALA A 75 13.69 -15.06 16.68
C ALA A 75 13.22 -13.60 16.74
N ARG A 76 13.83 -12.73 15.93
CA ARG A 76 13.46 -11.32 15.83
C ARG A 76 12.05 -11.14 15.25
N ALA A 77 11.68 -11.88 14.21
CA ALA A 77 10.33 -11.87 13.65
C ALA A 77 9.27 -12.31 14.68
N THR A 78 9.58 -13.38 15.44
CA THR A 78 8.72 -13.83 16.54
C THR A 78 8.52 -12.74 17.58
N HIS A 79 9.61 -12.07 18.01
CA HIS A 79 9.54 -10.96 18.95
C HIS A 79 8.77 -9.76 18.42
N ALA A 80 9.01 -9.37 17.15
CA ALA A 80 8.32 -8.30 16.49
C ALA A 80 6.80 -8.55 16.39
N ILE A 81 6.39 -9.74 15.95
CA ILE A 81 4.97 -10.12 15.89
C ILE A 81 4.35 -10.11 17.28
N ASP A 82 5.02 -10.70 18.26
CA ASP A 82 4.54 -10.75 19.63
C ASP A 82 4.27 -9.35 20.18
N THR A 83 5.21 -8.43 19.96
CA THR A 83 5.09 -7.03 20.35
C THR A 83 3.93 -6.33 19.64
N VAL A 84 3.82 -6.48 18.30
CA VAL A 84 2.71 -5.89 17.51
C VAL A 84 1.35 -6.31 18.05
N LEU A 85 1.18 -7.59 18.42
CA LEU A 85 -0.08 -8.09 18.94
C LEU A 85 -0.49 -7.43 20.27
N THR A 86 0.45 -6.93 21.08
CA THR A 86 0.15 -6.24 22.35
C THR A 86 -0.46 -4.85 22.14
N TYR A 87 -0.30 -4.27 20.95
CA TYR A 87 -0.82 -2.95 20.60
C TYR A 87 -2.18 -2.98 19.90
N GLN A 88 -2.86 -4.12 19.86
CA GLN A 88 -4.20 -4.20 19.30
C GLN A 88 -5.26 -3.79 20.33
N PHE A 89 -6.23 -2.98 19.90
CA PHE A 89 -7.38 -2.63 20.73
C PHE A 89 -8.36 -3.81 20.87
N ASP A 90 -8.61 -4.22 22.11
CA ASP A 90 -9.66 -5.16 22.48
C ASP A 90 -10.78 -4.39 23.17
N ALA A 91 -11.68 -3.79 22.42
CA ALA A 91 -12.74 -2.91 22.90
C ALA A 91 -14.04 -3.13 22.13
N PRO A 92 -14.73 -4.28 22.36
CA PRO A 92 -15.99 -4.60 21.67
C PRO A 92 -17.02 -3.48 21.73
N GLY A 93 -17.65 -3.17 20.60
CA GLY A 93 -18.64 -2.11 20.48
C GLY A 93 -18.04 -0.69 20.32
N GLN A 94 -16.72 -0.55 20.35
CA GLN A 94 -16.04 0.72 20.06
C GLN A 94 -15.59 0.79 18.60
N PRO A 95 -15.63 1.96 17.95
CA PRO A 95 -15.27 2.10 16.53
C PRO A 95 -13.80 1.77 16.24
N TYR A 96 -12.95 1.72 17.26
CA TYR A 96 -11.55 1.32 17.17
C TYR A 96 -11.31 -0.15 17.56
N HIS A 97 -12.35 -0.94 17.84
CA HIS A 97 -12.19 -2.37 18.13
C HIS A 97 -11.44 -3.09 17.01
N GLY A 98 -10.41 -3.86 17.35
CA GLY A 98 -9.63 -4.66 16.42
C GLY A 98 -8.60 -3.92 15.57
N THR A 99 -8.53 -2.58 15.61
CA THR A 99 -7.39 -1.86 15.04
C THR A 99 -6.22 -1.82 16.03
N TRP A 100 -5.12 -1.20 15.65
CA TRP A 100 -3.91 -1.10 16.45
C TRP A 100 -3.57 0.37 16.76
N TYR A 101 -2.83 0.58 17.83
CA TYR A 101 -2.10 1.82 18.03
C TYR A 101 -1.15 2.06 16.86
N ARG A 102 -1.01 3.31 16.41
CA ARG A 102 -0.03 3.69 15.38
C ARG A 102 1.39 3.63 15.94
N PHE A 103 1.54 4.02 17.19
CA PHE A 103 2.79 4.02 17.95
C PHE A 103 2.51 3.86 19.46
N PRO A 104 3.45 3.31 20.25
CA PRO A 104 3.26 3.02 21.67
C PRO A 104 2.87 4.20 22.55
N GLN A 105 3.32 5.41 22.15
CA GLN A 105 3.09 6.64 22.92
C GLN A 105 1.72 7.29 22.62
N GLU A 106 0.96 6.72 21.71
CA GLU A 106 -0.37 7.20 21.38
C GLU A 106 -1.31 7.02 22.59
N PRO A 107 -2.04 8.08 22.99
CA PRO A 107 -2.98 7.95 24.09
C PRO A 107 -4.14 7.02 23.70
N PRO A 108 -4.75 6.32 24.65
CA PRO A 108 -5.96 5.55 24.37
C PRO A 108 -7.07 6.48 23.85
N PRO A 109 -7.86 6.02 22.84
CA PRO A 109 -8.95 6.82 22.32
C PRO A 109 -9.93 7.25 23.41
N PRO A 110 -10.43 8.51 23.38
CA PRO A 110 -11.41 9.01 24.35
C PRO A 110 -12.79 8.36 24.16
N GLU A 111 -13.75 8.67 25.03
CA GLU A 111 -15.12 8.14 24.97
C GLU A 111 -15.82 8.42 23.63
N ASN A 112 -15.56 9.58 23.00
CA ASN A 112 -16.07 9.96 21.68
C ASN A 112 -14.91 10.18 20.72
N PRO A 113 -14.30 9.10 20.20
CA PRO A 113 -13.07 9.21 19.43
C PRO A 113 -13.35 9.71 18.00
N ILE A 114 -12.46 10.55 17.50
CA ILE A 114 -12.49 11.05 16.12
C ILE A 114 -11.52 10.24 15.27
N VAL A 115 -12.05 9.67 14.18
CA VAL A 115 -11.27 8.92 13.16
C VAL A 115 -10.11 9.77 12.66
N TRP A 116 -8.97 9.16 12.43
CA TRP A 116 -7.69 9.73 11.99
C TRP A 116 -6.98 10.59 13.05
N ARG A 117 -7.70 11.23 13.95
CA ARG A 117 -7.12 11.97 15.06
C ARG A 117 -6.72 11.03 16.21
N ASP A 118 -7.70 10.29 16.73
CA ASP A 118 -7.56 9.51 17.96
C ASP A 118 -7.22 8.03 17.71
N TYR A 119 -7.47 7.53 16.50
CA TYR A 119 -7.12 6.19 16.04
C TYR A 119 -7.17 6.11 14.51
N ASP A 120 -6.47 5.12 13.94
CA ASP A 120 -6.54 4.80 12.52
C ASP A 120 -7.29 3.48 12.33
N PRO A 121 -8.48 3.48 11.73
CA PRO A 121 -9.25 2.26 11.53
C PRO A 121 -8.66 1.33 10.45
N ASN A 122 -7.83 1.84 9.52
CA ASN A 122 -7.28 1.08 8.38
C ASN A 122 -6.19 0.10 8.79
N TRP A 123 -5.67 0.21 10.01
CA TRP A 123 -4.62 -0.67 10.46
C TRP A 123 -5.10 -2.10 10.68
N ARG A 124 -6.42 -2.30 10.76
CA ARG A 124 -7.03 -3.64 10.69
C ARG A 124 -6.65 -4.34 9.39
N GLU A 125 -6.78 -3.62 8.29
CA GLU A 125 -6.52 -4.14 6.94
C GLU A 125 -5.01 -4.25 6.68
N PHE A 126 -4.23 -3.23 6.98
CA PHE A 126 -2.79 -3.24 6.74
C PHE A 126 -2.05 -4.29 7.57
N ILE A 127 -2.28 -4.34 8.88
CA ILE A 127 -1.65 -5.33 9.76
C ILE A 127 -2.30 -6.70 9.57
N GLY A 128 -3.63 -6.75 9.43
CA GLY A 128 -4.36 -8.00 9.24
C GLY A 128 -3.94 -8.76 7.98
N THR A 129 -3.82 -8.08 6.85
CA THR A 129 -3.36 -8.73 5.60
C THR A 129 -1.91 -9.19 5.68
N SER A 130 -1.05 -8.44 6.35
CA SER A 130 0.34 -8.83 6.64
C SER A 130 0.40 -10.09 7.52
N MET A 131 -0.37 -10.13 8.61
CA MET A 131 -0.45 -11.30 9.49
C MET A 131 -1.08 -12.52 8.78
N ALA A 132 -2.05 -12.30 7.91
CA ALA A 132 -2.60 -13.36 7.06
C ALA A 132 -1.52 -13.96 6.14
N LEU A 133 -0.69 -13.12 5.51
CA LEU A 133 0.45 -13.58 4.70
C LEU A 133 1.48 -14.34 5.54
N VAL A 134 1.77 -13.88 6.76
CA VAL A 134 2.66 -14.60 7.68
C VAL A 134 2.14 -16.01 7.97
N LEU A 135 0.84 -16.18 8.19
CA LEU A 135 0.25 -17.49 8.41
C LEU A 135 0.20 -18.34 7.14
N LEU A 136 -0.08 -17.74 5.98
CA LEU A 136 -0.15 -18.46 4.70
C LEU A 136 1.21 -19.00 4.26
N GLU A 137 2.29 -18.25 4.50
CA GLU A 137 3.63 -18.61 4.01
C GLU A 137 4.54 -19.21 5.09
N TYR A 138 4.38 -18.81 6.36
CA TYR A 138 5.38 -19.10 7.40
C TYR A 138 4.81 -19.64 8.71
N GLU A 139 3.56 -20.10 8.74
CA GLU A 139 2.94 -20.63 9.97
C GLU A 139 3.82 -21.73 10.62
N GLY A 140 4.39 -22.64 9.81
CA GLY A 140 5.27 -23.70 10.27
C GLY A 140 6.57 -23.25 10.94
N ARG A 141 6.96 -21.96 10.78
CA ARG A 141 8.18 -21.40 11.38
C ARG A 141 7.92 -20.73 12.72
N LEU A 142 6.66 -20.51 13.08
CA LEU A 142 6.27 -19.80 14.28
C LEU A 142 5.96 -20.75 15.44
N PRO A 143 6.19 -20.33 16.70
CA PRO A 143 5.69 -21.06 17.85
C PRO A 143 4.17 -21.19 17.80
N ALA A 144 3.64 -22.39 18.08
CA ALA A 144 2.21 -22.66 18.04
C ALA A 144 1.37 -21.72 18.93
N ASP A 145 1.95 -21.23 20.01
CA ASP A 145 1.32 -20.24 20.88
C ASP A 145 1.17 -18.88 20.18
N LEU A 146 2.21 -18.43 19.46
CA LEU A 146 2.15 -17.19 18.70
C LEU A 146 1.14 -17.28 17.56
N VAL A 147 1.06 -18.42 16.86
CA VAL A 147 0.02 -18.68 15.82
C VAL A 147 -1.38 -18.50 16.41
N ARG A 148 -1.66 -19.09 17.58
CA ARG A 148 -2.97 -18.91 18.24
C ARG A 148 -3.28 -17.45 18.57
N ARG A 149 -2.28 -16.68 19.01
CA ARG A 149 -2.46 -15.24 19.29
C ARG A 149 -2.67 -14.42 18.05
N ILE A 150 -2.00 -14.73 16.95
CA ILE A 150 -2.26 -14.12 15.63
C ILE A 150 -3.71 -14.42 15.21
N ASP A 151 -4.19 -15.65 15.35
CA ASP A 151 -5.57 -16.03 15.01
C ASP A 151 -6.60 -15.23 15.83
N ILE A 152 -6.37 -15.04 17.11
CA ILE A 152 -7.23 -14.21 17.97
C ILE A 152 -7.24 -12.76 17.50
N ALA A 153 -6.07 -12.21 17.18
CA ALA A 153 -5.94 -10.84 16.71
C ALA A 153 -6.62 -10.63 15.34
N LEU A 154 -6.45 -11.58 14.41
CA LEU A 154 -7.10 -11.54 13.10
C LEU A 154 -8.63 -11.62 13.20
N ARG A 155 -9.18 -12.51 14.05
CA ARG A 155 -10.63 -12.58 14.30
C ARG A 155 -11.15 -11.24 14.82
N ARG A 156 -10.44 -10.62 15.76
CA ARG A 156 -10.78 -9.30 16.31
C ARG A 156 -10.74 -8.21 15.25
N ALA A 157 -9.71 -8.17 14.41
CA ALA A 157 -9.60 -7.23 13.30
C ALA A 157 -10.76 -7.39 12.30
N ILE A 158 -11.09 -8.64 11.92
CA ILE A 158 -12.19 -8.96 11.01
C ILE A 158 -13.54 -8.50 11.57
N VAL A 159 -13.81 -8.73 12.86
CA VAL A 159 -15.04 -8.24 13.51
C VAL A 159 -15.12 -6.72 13.42
N GLY A 160 -14.07 -6.00 13.79
CA GLY A 160 -14.04 -4.54 13.70
C GLY A 160 -14.16 -4.01 12.25
N THR A 161 -13.63 -4.74 11.26
CA THR A 161 -13.78 -4.44 9.82
C THR A 161 -15.23 -4.61 9.36
N LEU A 162 -15.91 -5.69 9.78
CA LEU A 162 -17.32 -5.93 9.49
C LEU A 162 -18.22 -4.84 10.09
N GLU A 163 -17.97 -4.46 11.36
CA GLU A 163 -18.71 -3.39 12.04
C GLU A 163 -18.54 -2.04 11.34
N ARG A 164 -17.34 -1.76 10.82
CA ARG A 164 -17.04 -0.53 10.08
C ARG A 164 -17.74 -0.46 8.73
N ASN A 165 -17.93 -1.58 8.06
CA ASN A 165 -18.60 -1.69 6.75
C ASN A 165 -18.10 -0.66 5.72
N VAL A 166 -16.83 -0.77 5.34
CA VAL A 166 -16.14 0.14 4.39
C VAL A 166 -16.86 0.14 3.03
N PRO A 167 -17.14 1.31 2.42
CA PRO A 167 -17.73 1.39 1.09
C PRO A 167 -16.73 0.95 0.01
N ALA A 168 -17.22 0.38 -1.09
CA ALA A 168 -16.41 -0.06 -2.22
C ALA A 168 -15.60 1.08 -2.88
N SER A 169 -16.06 2.33 -2.75
CA SER A 169 -15.37 3.53 -3.25
C SER A 169 -14.10 3.89 -2.48
N TYR A 170 -13.93 3.39 -1.27
CA TYR A 170 -12.66 3.52 -0.55
C TYR A 170 -11.71 2.38 -0.97
N THR A 171 -11.20 2.49 -2.19
CA THR A 171 -10.65 1.41 -3.00
C THR A 171 -9.63 0.55 -2.28
N ASN A 172 -8.52 1.14 -1.83
CA ASN A 172 -7.41 0.38 -1.23
C ASN A 172 -7.83 -0.41 0.02
N ILE A 173 -8.66 0.19 0.86
CA ILE A 173 -9.15 -0.46 2.08
C ILE A 173 -10.21 -1.51 1.76
N ALA A 174 -11.13 -1.23 0.84
CA ALA A 174 -12.16 -2.18 0.43
C ALA A 174 -11.56 -3.45 -0.20
N LEU A 175 -10.52 -3.31 -1.04
CA LEU A 175 -9.79 -4.43 -1.63
C LEU A 175 -9.13 -5.30 -0.52
N MET A 176 -8.41 -4.69 0.41
CA MET A 176 -7.79 -5.42 1.53
C MET A 176 -8.85 -6.04 2.45
N THR A 177 -9.97 -5.34 2.70
CA THR A 177 -11.12 -5.85 3.48
C THR A 177 -11.66 -7.14 2.85
N ALA A 178 -11.94 -7.16 1.54
CA ALA A 178 -12.47 -8.35 0.89
C ALA A 178 -11.51 -9.54 1.00
N PHE A 179 -10.20 -9.31 0.85
CA PHE A 179 -9.21 -10.37 1.06
C PHE A 179 -9.21 -10.88 2.50
N LEU A 180 -9.18 -9.99 3.49
CA LEU A 180 -9.11 -10.35 4.90
C LEU A 180 -10.35 -11.14 5.35
N LEU A 181 -11.54 -10.75 4.87
CA LEU A 181 -12.78 -11.46 5.09
C LEU A 181 -12.76 -12.86 4.47
N GLN A 182 -12.27 -12.98 3.22
CA GLN A 182 -12.16 -14.27 2.54
C GLN A 182 -11.17 -15.19 3.25
N PHE A 183 -10.00 -14.68 3.62
CA PHE A 183 -9.00 -15.42 4.40
C PHE A 183 -9.58 -15.93 5.72
N GLY A 184 -10.25 -15.05 6.47
CA GLY A 184 -10.86 -15.41 7.74
C GLY A 184 -12.00 -16.43 7.60
N ALA A 185 -12.82 -16.29 6.55
CA ALA A 185 -13.88 -17.24 6.25
C ALA A 185 -13.35 -18.66 6.04
N ASP A 186 -12.30 -18.78 5.24
CA ASP A 186 -11.64 -20.05 4.92
C ASP A 186 -10.94 -20.64 6.15
N ARG A 187 -10.14 -19.84 6.86
CA ARG A 187 -9.37 -20.31 8.01
C ARG A 187 -10.22 -20.67 9.22
N TYR A 188 -11.33 -19.96 9.42
CA TYR A 188 -12.14 -20.11 10.64
C TYR A 188 -13.49 -20.78 10.42
N GLY A 189 -13.84 -21.11 9.17
CA GLY A 189 -15.10 -21.77 8.84
C GLY A 189 -16.32 -20.85 8.98
N GLU A 190 -16.22 -19.56 8.59
CA GLU A 190 -17.25 -18.53 8.75
C GLU A 190 -17.90 -18.15 7.40
N PRO A 191 -18.90 -18.90 6.92
CA PRO A 191 -19.48 -18.70 5.58
C PRO A 191 -20.11 -17.32 5.39
N ALA A 192 -20.58 -16.67 6.46
CA ALA A 192 -21.10 -15.30 6.39
C ALA A 192 -20.02 -14.27 6.00
N TRP A 193 -18.77 -14.49 6.41
CA TRP A 193 -17.65 -13.63 6.01
C TRP A 193 -17.30 -13.82 4.54
N ALA A 194 -17.33 -15.06 4.03
CA ALA A 194 -17.15 -15.33 2.60
C ALA A 194 -18.20 -14.61 1.76
N ALA A 195 -19.48 -14.70 2.14
CA ALA A 195 -20.57 -14.03 1.43
C ALA A 195 -20.41 -12.49 1.45
N THR A 196 -19.95 -11.92 2.55
CA THR A 196 -19.68 -10.48 2.65
C THR A 196 -18.48 -10.07 1.79
N SER A 197 -17.41 -10.88 1.79
CA SER A 197 -16.24 -10.68 0.93
C SER A 197 -16.62 -10.67 -0.55
N GLU A 198 -17.34 -11.68 -1.01
CA GLU A 198 -17.74 -11.80 -2.41
C GLU A 198 -18.69 -10.68 -2.86
N ARG A 199 -19.63 -10.29 -1.99
CA ARG A 199 -20.51 -9.14 -2.27
C ARG A 199 -19.71 -7.85 -2.44
N LEU A 200 -18.75 -7.56 -1.53
CA LEU A 200 -17.88 -6.40 -1.63
C LEU A 200 -16.99 -6.45 -2.88
N ALA A 201 -16.44 -7.63 -3.18
CA ALA A 201 -15.62 -7.83 -4.38
C ALA A 201 -16.40 -7.58 -5.68
N LEU A 202 -17.66 -8.05 -5.75
CA LEU A 202 -18.54 -7.78 -6.89
C LEU A 202 -18.88 -6.30 -7.02
N GLU A 203 -19.13 -5.59 -5.92
CA GLU A 203 -19.38 -4.16 -5.93
C GLU A 203 -18.17 -3.37 -6.43
N ILE A 204 -16.96 -3.69 -5.94
CA ILE A 204 -15.70 -3.09 -6.41
C ILE A 204 -15.50 -3.35 -7.91
N LEU A 205 -15.67 -4.61 -8.35
CA LEU A 205 -15.51 -4.99 -9.75
C LEU A 205 -16.52 -4.27 -10.66
N GLN A 206 -17.78 -4.13 -10.23
CA GLN A 206 -18.81 -3.40 -10.98
C GLN A 206 -18.48 -1.92 -11.12
N ARG A 207 -18.04 -1.28 -10.03
CA ARG A 207 -17.57 0.13 -10.05
C ARG A 207 -16.38 0.28 -10.99
N PHE A 208 -15.37 -0.57 -10.85
CA PHE A 208 -14.20 -0.57 -11.73
C PHE A 208 -14.59 -0.71 -13.20
N ARG A 209 -15.43 -1.68 -13.55
CA ARG A 209 -15.85 -1.93 -14.94
C ARG A 209 -16.70 -0.80 -15.54
N ALA A 210 -17.36 0.02 -14.74
CA ALA A 210 -18.16 1.14 -15.22
C ALA A 210 -17.33 2.13 -16.06
N ASN A 211 -16.11 2.43 -15.63
CA ASN A 211 -15.20 3.37 -16.28
C ASN A 211 -13.77 2.79 -16.51
N ASN A 212 -13.57 1.52 -16.20
CA ASN A 212 -12.28 0.81 -16.24
C ASN A 212 -11.20 1.53 -15.39
N THR A 213 -11.59 2.01 -14.21
CA THR A 213 -10.72 2.69 -13.26
C THR A 213 -11.26 2.62 -11.83
N PHE A 214 -10.43 3.00 -10.87
CA PHE A 214 -10.80 3.12 -9.46
C PHE A 214 -11.21 4.54 -9.08
N ASP A 215 -11.99 4.66 -8.00
CA ASP A 215 -12.44 5.95 -7.45
C ASP A 215 -11.26 6.79 -6.91
N GLU A 216 -10.25 6.16 -6.29
CA GLU A 216 -8.98 6.82 -5.88
C GLU A 216 -8.03 6.88 -7.08
N TYR A 217 -8.34 7.76 -8.02
CA TYR A 217 -7.73 7.76 -9.35
C TYR A 217 -6.29 8.26 -9.37
N ASN A 218 -5.46 7.58 -10.19
CA ASN A 218 -4.07 7.95 -10.52
C ASN A 218 -3.24 8.37 -9.30
N SER A 219 -3.36 7.58 -8.22
CA SER A 219 -2.69 7.84 -6.95
C SER A 219 -1.33 7.15 -6.88
N PRO A 220 -0.19 7.88 -6.93
CA PRO A 220 1.14 7.28 -6.77
C PRO A 220 1.32 6.56 -5.43
N THR A 221 0.59 6.98 -4.40
CA THR A 221 0.60 6.37 -3.08
C THR A 221 -0.26 5.11 -3.06
N TYR A 222 -1.55 5.24 -3.43
CA TYR A 222 -2.53 4.18 -3.18
C TYR A 222 -2.64 3.16 -4.31
N TYR A 223 -2.31 3.49 -5.56
CA TYR A 223 -2.23 2.48 -6.63
C TYR A 223 -1.24 1.35 -6.30
N GLY A 224 -0.17 1.66 -5.56
CA GLY A 224 0.73 0.62 -5.06
C GLY A 224 0.10 -0.29 -4.01
N ILE A 225 -0.82 0.23 -3.20
CA ILE A 225 -1.60 -0.57 -2.23
C ILE A 225 -2.73 -1.33 -2.92
N ASP A 226 -3.35 -0.74 -3.94
CA ASP A 226 -4.33 -1.45 -4.77
C ASP A 226 -3.70 -2.65 -5.47
N LEU A 227 -2.53 -2.47 -6.08
CA LEU A 227 -1.74 -3.58 -6.67
C LEU A 227 -1.41 -4.65 -5.63
N TYR A 228 -1.04 -4.25 -4.40
CA TYR A 228 -0.82 -5.18 -3.30
C TYR A 228 -2.06 -6.03 -2.99
N ALA A 229 -3.20 -5.38 -2.81
CA ALA A 229 -4.44 -6.07 -2.49
C ALA A 229 -4.93 -6.96 -3.63
N LEU A 230 -4.82 -6.49 -4.90
CA LEU A 230 -5.16 -7.29 -6.08
C LEU A 230 -4.24 -8.50 -6.25
N ALA A 231 -2.94 -8.35 -5.96
CA ALA A 231 -1.99 -9.45 -5.95
C ALA A 231 -2.30 -10.48 -4.84
N LEU A 232 -2.79 -10.04 -3.66
CA LEU A 232 -3.32 -10.93 -2.62
C LEU A 232 -4.52 -11.73 -3.14
N TRP A 233 -5.48 -11.07 -3.80
CA TRP A 233 -6.64 -11.74 -4.38
C TRP A 233 -6.21 -12.80 -5.39
N ARG A 234 -5.39 -12.42 -6.35
CA ARG A 234 -4.90 -13.31 -7.41
C ARG A 234 -4.16 -14.53 -6.85
N SER A 235 -3.32 -14.32 -5.84
CA SER A 235 -2.37 -15.35 -5.38
C SER A 235 -2.90 -16.23 -4.26
N TYR A 236 -3.74 -15.69 -3.38
CA TYR A 236 -4.09 -16.35 -2.12
C TYR A 236 -5.60 -16.45 -1.82
N ALA A 237 -6.47 -15.75 -2.56
CA ALA A 237 -7.89 -15.88 -2.28
C ALA A 237 -8.40 -17.30 -2.60
N ALA A 238 -9.17 -17.89 -1.69
CA ALA A 238 -9.82 -19.18 -1.92
C ALA A 238 -10.96 -19.06 -2.95
N SER A 239 -11.67 -17.92 -2.97
CA SER A 239 -12.75 -17.64 -3.93
C SER A 239 -12.22 -17.47 -5.36
N ALA A 240 -12.80 -18.20 -6.31
CA ALA A 240 -12.51 -18.04 -7.74
C ALA A 240 -12.85 -16.61 -8.22
N LEU A 241 -13.97 -16.05 -7.72
CA LEU A 241 -14.39 -14.70 -8.04
C LEU A 241 -13.29 -13.68 -7.71
N LEU A 242 -12.73 -13.72 -6.49
CA LEU A 242 -11.68 -12.81 -6.10
C LEU A 242 -10.42 -12.99 -6.96
N ARG A 243 -10.01 -14.23 -7.23
CA ARG A 243 -8.82 -14.50 -8.06
C ARG A 243 -8.96 -13.92 -9.47
N GLU A 244 -10.09 -14.18 -10.12
CA GLU A 244 -10.36 -13.72 -11.49
C GLU A 244 -10.51 -12.21 -11.55
N ALA A 245 -11.29 -11.62 -10.64
CA ALA A 245 -11.46 -10.17 -10.55
C ALA A 245 -10.14 -9.46 -10.20
N GLY A 246 -9.34 -10.02 -9.29
CA GLY A 246 -8.03 -9.50 -8.93
C GLY A 246 -7.09 -9.45 -10.14
N ALA A 247 -7.00 -10.55 -10.90
CA ALA A 247 -6.17 -10.61 -12.10
C ALA A 247 -6.63 -9.62 -13.20
N GLU A 248 -7.95 -9.49 -13.40
CA GLU A 248 -8.54 -8.55 -14.37
C GLU A 248 -8.19 -7.10 -14.01
N MET A 249 -8.49 -6.70 -12.77
CA MET A 249 -8.26 -5.32 -12.31
C MET A 249 -6.77 -4.98 -12.21
N GLU A 250 -5.92 -5.91 -11.76
CA GLU A 250 -4.47 -5.73 -11.71
C GLU A 250 -3.89 -5.45 -13.11
N ALA A 251 -4.28 -6.25 -14.09
CA ALA A 251 -3.83 -6.07 -15.47
C ALA A 251 -4.30 -4.74 -16.09
N ALA A 252 -5.54 -4.34 -15.83
CA ALA A 252 -6.08 -3.07 -16.32
C ALA A 252 -5.44 -1.87 -15.62
N LEU A 253 -5.19 -1.95 -14.31
CA LEU A 253 -4.48 -0.91 -13.55
C LEU A 253 -3.07 -0.70 -14.05
N TRP A 254 -2.31 -1.76 -14.36
CA TRP A 254 -0.99 -1.65 -14.96
C TRP A 254 -1.01 -0.94 -16.31
N ARG A 255 -2.01 -1.20 -17.16
CA ARG A 255 -2.17 -0.50 -18.44
C ARG A 255 -2.52 0.97 -18.27
N ASP A 256 -3.33 1.30 -17.26
CA ASP A 256 -3.65 2.70 -16.93
C ASP A 256 -2.40 3.44 -16.44
N ILE A 257 -1.66 2.88 -15.47
CA ILE A 257 -0.39 3.45 -14.99
C ILE A 257 0.59 3.67 -16.14
N ALA A 258 0.71 2.71 -17.06
CA ALA A 258 1.60 2.78 -18.21
C ALA A 258 1.32 3.99 -19.12
N GLN A 259 0.06 4.40 -19.25
CA GLN A 259 -0.32 5.59 -20.03
C GLN A 259 0.20 6.89 -19.40
N TYR A 260 0.18 6.97 -18.06
CA TYR A 260 0.61 8.17 -17.32
C TYR A 260 2.11 8.20 -17.02
N TYR A 261 2.80 7.05 -17.07
CA TYR A 261 4.19 6.95 -16.70
C TYR A 261 5.13 7.48 -17.78
N HIS A 262 6.13 8.28 -17.39
CA HIS A 262 7.21 8.78 -18.24
C HIS A 262 8.54 8.21 -17.77
N ALA A 263 9.07 7.21 -18.47
CA ALA A 263 10.30 6.49 -18.07
C ALA A 263 11.53 7.41 -17.95
N GLY A 264 11.69 8.39 -18.85
CA GLY A 264 12.82 9.34 -18.78
C GLY A 264 12.76 10.29 -17.59
N MET A 265 11.57 10.64 -17.11
CA MET A 265 11.38 11.42 -15.87
C MET A 265 11.29 10.53 -14.62
N ARG A 266 11.03 9.25 -14.81
CA ARG A 266 10.72 8.30 -13.73
C ARG A 266 9.60 8.83 -12.81
N ASN A 267 8.53 9.33 -13.42
CA ASN A 267 7.38 9.93 -12.74
C ASN A 267 6.09 9.62 -13.50
N VAL A 268 4.97 9.82 -12.84
CA VAL A 268 3.62 9.70 -13.39
C VAL A 268 3.07 11.10 -13.64
N ALA A 269 2.41 11.33 -14.77
CA ALA A 269 1.66 12.57 -14.98
C ALA A 269 0.41 12.60 -14.06
N GLY A 270 0.04 13.79 -13.54
CA GLY A 270 -1.23 13.96 -12.84
C GLY A 270 -2.44 14.00 -13.79
N PRO A 271 -3.62 14.31 -13.28
CA PRO A 271 -3.94 14.72 -11.91
C PRO A 271 -3.73 13.59 -10.91
N TYR A 272 -3.63 13.89 -9.61
CA TYR A 272 -3.57 12.88 -8.56
C TYR A 272 -4.72 13.04 -7.59
N ASP A 273 -5.51 12.01 -7.44
CA ASP A 273 -6.57 12.01 -6.43
C ASP A 273 -5.99 12.01 -5.01
N ARG A 274 -4.89 11.25 -4.81
CA ARG A 274 -4.15 11.25 -3.54
C ARG A 274 -2.66 11.04 -3.78
N SER A 275 -1.83 12.01 -3.35
CA SER A 275 -0.37 11.89 -3.38
C SER A 275 0.29 12.64 -2.24
N TYR A 276 1.33 12.05 -1.65
CA TYR A 276 2.15 12.70 -0.62
C TYR A 276 3.22 13.61 -1.23
N GLY A 277 3.73 13.29 -2.40
CA GLY A 277 4.76 14.06 -3.09
C GLY A 277 4.53 14.15 -4.59
N MET A 278 5.33 14.97 -5.26
CA MET A 278 5.23 15.22 -6.70
C MET A 278 6.32 14.53 -7.51
N ASP A 279 7.46 14.22 -6.93
CA ASP A 279 8.57 13.55 -7.60
C ASP A 279 8.86 12.21 -6.91
N LEU A 280 8.50 11.11 -7.57
CA LEU A 280 8.67 9.74 -7.07
C LEU A 280 10.14 9.35 -6.83
N ARG A 281 11.09 10.17 -7.31
CA ARG A 281 12.51 9.99 -7.03
C ARG A 281 12.96 10.67 -5.72
N ARG A 282 12.06 11.36 -5.02
CA ARG A 282 12.36 12.10 -3.78
C ARG A 282 11.64 11.58 -2.57
N TYR A 283 10.50 10.91 -2.73
CA TYR A 283 9.77 10.30 -1.63
C TYR A 283 9.45 8.84 -1.92
N VAL A 284 9.29 8.05 -0.89
CA VAL A 284 8.90 6.64 -1.02
C VAL A 284 7.41 6.56 -1.37
N ALA A 285 7.12 6.21 -2.63
CA ALA A 285 5.78 5.90 -3.09
C ALA A 285 5.62 4.40 -3.30
N CYS A 286 4.52 3.82 -2.83
CA CYS A 286 4.25 2.39 -3.00
C CYS A 286 4.26 1.96 -4.47
N LEU A 287 3.75 2.80 -5.38
CA LEU A 287 3.81 2.56 -6.81
C LEU A 287 5.26 2.46 -7.33
N GLY A 288 6.17 3.29 -6.79
CA GLY A 288 7.59 3.26 -7.18
C GLY A 288 8.25 1.92 -6.90
N MET A 289 7.89 1.26 -5.81
CA MET A 289 8.40 -0.08 -5.48
C MET A 289 7.88 -1.16 -6.43
N TRP A 290 6.62 -1.08 -6.86
CA TRP A 290 6.09 -1.97 -7.89
C TRP A 290 6.75 -1.77 -9.25
N ILE A 291 7.07 -0.52 -9.62
CA ILE A 291 7.84 -0.24 -10.85
C ILE A 291 9.27 -0.75 -10.71
N TRP A 292 9.88 -0.71 -9.52
CA TRP A 292 11.18 -1.35 -9.25
C TRP A 292 11.16 -2.85 -9.59
N LEU A 293 10.11 -3.58 -9.22
CA LEU A 293 9.96 -4.99 -9.61
C LEU A 293 9.97 -5.20 -11.13
N ALA A 294 9.54 -4.20 -11.90
CA ALA A 294 9.51 -4.26 -13.37
C ALA A 294 10.83 -3.86 -14.04
N THR A 295 11.57 -2.90 -13.45
CA THR A 295 12.67 -2.18 -14.12
C THR A 295 14.03 -2.32 -13.42
N GLY A 296 14.05 -2.77 -12.16
CA GLY A 296 15.23 -2.73 -11.30
C GLY A 296 15.46 -1.34 -10.69
N TYR A 297 16.29 -1.28 -9.64
CA TYR A 297 16.53 -0.07 -8.83
C TYR A 297 16.97 1.15 -9.65
N GLU A 298 17.91 0.97 -10.55
CA GLU A 298 18.52 2.08 -11.32
C GLU A 298 17.51 2.83 -12.20
N GLN A 299 16.46 2.17 -12.64
CA GLN A 299 15.41 2.75 -13.49
C GLN A 299 14.10 3.00 -12.73
N ALA A 300 14.00 2.55 -11.49
CA ALA A 300 12.81 2.75 -10.69
C ALA A 300 12.59 4.23 -10.34
N PRO A 301 11.35 4.69 -10.23
CA PRO A 301 11.00 5.97 -9.65
C PRO A 301 11.08 5.87 -8.12
N PHE A 302 12.29 5.79 -7.60
CA PHE A 302 12.56 5.60 -6.17
C PHE A 302 13.69 6.52 -5.71
N PRO A 303 13.63 7.04 -4.45
CA PRO A 303 14.68 7.90 -3.92
C PRO A 303 16.03 7.17 -3.78
N ASN A 304 17.10 7.94 -3.73
CA ASN A 304 18.42 7.41 -3.41
C ASN A 304 18.48 6.97 -1.94
N LEU A 305 18.74 5.68 -1.71
CA LEU A 305 18.83 5.07 -0.38
C LEU A 305 19.97 5.60 0.50
N ASP A 306 20.95 6.29 -0.10
CA ASP A 306 22.06 6.92 0.62
C ASP A 306 21.72 8.32 1.16
N GLN A 307 20.51 8.80 0.90
CA GLN A 307 19.99 10.08 1.35
C GLN A 307 18.82 9.87 2.33
N PRO A 308 18.49 10.87 3.15
CA PRO A 308 17.24 10.86 3.91
C PRO A 308 16.04 10.66 3.00
N LEU A 309 15.12 9.79 3.41
CA LEU A 309 13.96 9.41 2.61
C LEU A 309 12.70 10.11 3.12
N GLU A 310 12.06 10.89 2.27
CA GLU A 310 10.70 11.36 2.55
C GLU A 310 9.72 10.16 2.53
N HIS A 311 8.78 10.09 3.47
CA HIS A 311 7.89 8.94 3.68
C HIS A 311 8.63 7.59 3.83
N ALA A 312 9.80 7.61 4.47
CA ALA A 312 10.72 6.49 4.59
C ALA A 312 10.07 5.21 5.14
N TRP A 313 9.12 5.33 6.07
CA TRP A 313 8.43 4.20 6.70
C TRP A 313 7.65 3.32 5.71
N ASP A 314 7.17 3.89 4.60
CA ASP A 314 6.47 3.11 3.58
C ASP A 314 7.41 2.12 2.86
N PHE A 315 8.74 2.30 2.97
CA PHE A 315 9.69 1.32 2.44
C PHE A 315 9.60 -0.04 3.15
N ALA A 316 9.09 -0.07 4.37
CA ALA A 316 8.91 -1.31 5.13
C ALA A 316 7.93 -2.30 4.50
N VAL A 317 7.03 -1.86 3.60
CA VAL A 317 6.08 -2.76 2.92
C VAL A 317 6.70 -3.54 1.75
N ALA A 318 7.88 -3.14 1.27
CA ALA A 318 8.53 -3.71 0.09
C ALA A 318 8.70 -5.24 0.12
N PRO A 319 9.03 -5.90 1.25
CA PRO A 319 9.09 -7.36 1.29
C PRO A 319 7.76 -8.05 0.95
N LEU A 320 6.61 -7.43 1.27
CA LEU A 320 5.29 -7.95 0.93
C LEU A 320 5.08 -7.91 -0.59
N PHE A 321 5.46 -6.80 -1.23
CA PHE A 321 5.37 -6.64 -2.69
C PHE A 321 6.28 -7.63 -3.41
N ALA A 322 7.52 -7.77 -2.95
CA ALA A 322 8.48 -8.72 -3.49
C ALA A 322 7.98 -10.18 -3.38
N LEU A 323 7.39 -10.53 -2.22
CA LEU A 323 6.81 -11.87 -1.99
C LEU A 323 5.68 -12.19 -2.97
N LEU A 324 4.81 -11.21 -3.25
CA LEU A 324 3.67 -11.36 -4.17
C LEU A 324 4.11 -11.42 -5.63
N GLY A 325 5.21 -10.75 -5.96
CA GLY A 325 5.78 -10.71 -7.30
C GLY A 325 4.97 -9.89 -8.30
N LEU A 326 5.63 -9.50 -9.37
CA LEU A 326 5.06 -8.69 -10.44
C LEU A 326 4.17 -9.51 -11.38
N HIS A 327 2.98 -9.02 -11.64
CA HIS A 327 2.09 -9.56 -12.68
C HIS A 327 1.62 -8.45 -13.63
N MET A 328 2.58 -7.93 -14.40
CA MET A 328 2.36 -6.85 -15.36
C MET A 328 2.12 -7.43 -16.76
N PRO A 329 1.08 -6.96 -17.49
CA PRO A 329 0.88 -7.33 -18.89
C PRO A 329 2.07 -6.92 -19.79
N ASP A 330 2.39 -7.77 -20.78
CA ASP A 330 3.52 -7.53 -21.68
C ASP A 330 3.38 -6.24 -22.50
N ASP A 331 2.15 -5.84 -22.82
CA ASP A 331 1.85 -4.61 -23.56
C ASP A 331 2.07 -3.33 -22.71
N ALA A 332 2.03 -3.43 -21.39
CA ALA A 332 2.32 -2.31 -20.49
C ALA A 332 3.83 -2.10 -20.25
N ARG A 333 4.62 -3.19 -20.24
CA ARG A 333 6.04 -3.18 -19.87
C ARG A 333 6.92 -2.16 -20.64
N PRO A 334 6.79 -1.96 -21.96
CA PRO A 334 7.63 -1.01 -22.70
C PRO A 334 7.56 0.43 -22.18
N HIS A 335 6.42 0.85 -21.63
CA HIS A 335 6.23 2.20 -21.08
C HIS A 335 7.10 2.50 -19.85
N PHE A 336 7.46 1.46 -19.10
CA PHE A 336 8.31 1.59 -17.92
C PHE A 336 9.81 1.58 -18.26
N LEU A 337 10.18 1.02 -19.42
CA LEU A 337 11.57 0.90 -19.84
C LEU A 337 12.05 2.09 -20.68
N ALA A 338 11.16 2.70 -21.46
CA ALA A 338 11.49 3.83 -22.32
C ALA A 338 10.27 4.72 -22.60
N PHE A 339 10.52 5.99 -22.91
CA PHE A 339 9.46 6.89 -23.37
C PHE A 339 8.87 6.41 -24.70
N GLN A 340 7.56 6.13 -24.72
CA GLN A 340 6.85 5.53 -25.86
C GLN A 340 6.24 6.56 -26.82
N GLY A 341 6.74 7.81 -26.79
CA GLY A 341 6.23 8.88 -27.63
C GLY A 341 5.20 9.78 -26.93
N GLU A 342 4.92 10.89 -27.60
CA GLU A 342 3.95 11.88 -27.13
C GLU A 342 2.53 11.30 -27.20
N ARG A 343 1.73 11.58 -26.15
CA ARG A 343 0.36 11.08 -26.06
C ARG A 343 -0.55 11.98 -25.24
N GLN A 344 -1.79 11.97 -25.62
CA GLN A 344 -2.89 12.60 -24.86
C GLN A 344 -3.75 11.49 -24.25
N ILE A 345 -4.21 11.73 -23.03
CA ILE A 345 -5.02 10.80 -22.26
C ILE A 345 -6.27 11.56 -21.83
N GLU A 346 -7.43 10.95 -22.02
CA GLU A 346 -8.69 11.38 -21.43
C GLU A 346 -9.34 10.17 -20.77
N ARG A 347 -9.70 10.31 -19.51
CA ARG A 347 -10.29 9.23 -18.70
C ARG A 347 -11.52 9.73 -17.97
N LEU A 348 -12.66 9.15 -18.26
CA LEU A 348 -13.85 9.29 -17.42
C LEU A 348 -13.61 8.47 -16.14
N ILE A 349 -13.54 9.15 -14.98
CA ILE A 349 -13.34 8.51 -13.67
C ILE A 349 -14.71 8.12 -13.09
N GLU A 350 -15.65 9.04 -13.12
CA GLU A 350 -16.98 8.87 -12.54
C GLU A 350 -18.02 9.58 -13.40
N THR A 351 -19.22 9.01 -13.49
CA THR A 351 -20.29 9.54 -14.33
C THR A 351 -21.18 10.53 -13.59
N ASP A 352 -21.44 10.28 -12.30
CA ASP A 352 -22.28 11.14 -11.46
C ASP A 352 -21.76 11.13 -10.00
N PRO A 353 -21.17 12.24 -9.51
CA PRO A 353 -20.84 13.45 -10.27
C PRO A 353 -19.81 13.17 -11.37
N ARG A 354 -19.92 13.84 -12.51
CA ARG A 354 -19.01 13.62 -13.63
C ARG A 354 -17.60 14.09 -13.26
N ARG A 355 -16.62 13.16 -13.34
CA ARG A 355 -15.18 13.40 -13.13
C ARG A 355 -14.39 12.94 -14.35
N VAL A 356 -13.53 13.80 -14.89
CA VAL A 356 -12.71 13.49 -16.07
C VAL A 356 -11.28 13.94 -15.84
N ALA A 357 -10.35 13.00 -15.93
CA ALA A 357 -8.93 13.30 -15.98
C ALA A 357 -8.47 13.46 -17.42
N THR A 358 -7.65 14.49 -17.66
CA THR A 358 -6.95 14.71 -18.92
C THR A 358 -5.46 14.84 -18.65
N ALA A 359 -4.62 14.25 -19.51
CA ALA A 359 -3.18 14.43 -19.42
C ALA A 359 -2.54 14.51 -20.82
N TRP A 360 -1.42 15.21 -20.88
CA TRP A 360 -0.50 15.19 -22.03
C TRP A 360 0.88 14.80 -21.52
N VAL A 361 1.45 13.79 -22.15
CA VAL A 361 2.78 13.25 -21.82
C VAL A 361 3.68 13.47 -23.02
N GLY A 362 4.47 14.55 -23.00
CA GLY A 362 5.46 14.89 -24.03
C GLY A 362 6.87 14.50 -23.62
N ALA A 363 7.83 14.63 -24.54
CA ALA A 363 9.21 14.16 -24.35
C ALA A 363 9.95 14.77 -23.15
N ARG A 364 9.64 16.02 -22.81
CA ARG A 364 10.32 16.76 -21.71
C ARG A 364 9.36 17.46 -20.74
N VAL A 365 8.07 17.37 -20.98
CA VAL A 365 7.03 17.98 -20.14
C VAL A 365 5.85 17.03 -20.10
N MET A 366 5.25 16.88 -18.95
CA MET A 366 3.94 16.26 -18.78
C MET A 366 3.06 17.18 -17.95
N LEU A 367 1.79 17.20 -18.29
CA LEU A 367 0.78 17.96 -17.56
C LEU A 367 -0.50 17.15 -17.47
N GLY A 368 -1.23 17.34 -16.42
CA GLY A 368 -2.54 16.72 -16.28
C GLY A 368 -3.45 17.54 -15.40
N ALA A 369 -4.74 17.41 -15.66
CA ALA A 369 -5.78 18.11 -14.90
C ALA A 369 -7.03 17.24 -14.80
N GLU A 370 -7.80 17.46 -13.74
CA GLU A 370 -9.10 16.85 -13.51
C GLU A 370 -10.21 17.90 -13.53
N ASP A 371 -11.22 17.64 -14.32
CA ASP A 371 -12.55 18.24 -14.16
C ASP A 371 -13.28 17.41 -13.10
N SER A 372 -13.25 17.86 -11.87
CA SER A 372 -13.83 17.16 -10.71
C SER A 372 -15.32 17.48 -10.48
N GLY A 373 -15.92 18.30 -11.35
CA GLY A 373 -17.33 18.69 -11.24
C GLY A 373 -17.65 19.26 -9.86
N SER A 374 -18.66 18.67 -9.20
CA SER A 374 -19.05 19.02 -7.83
C SER A 374 -18.32 18.22 -6.76
N HIS A 375 -17.41 17.34 -7.15
CA HIS A 375 -16.61 16.55 -6.22
C HIS A 375 -15.50 17.40 -5.62
N HIS A 376 -15.57 17.65 -4.33
CA HIS A 376 -14.59 18.48 -3.63
C HIS A 376 -13.85 17.64 -2.60
N HIS A 377 -12.72 17.05 -3.00
CA HIS A 377 -11.73 16.61 -2.02
C HIS A 377 -10.99 17.84 -1.47
N VAL A 378 -11.36 18.26 -0.28
CA VAL A 378 -10.59 19.23 0.51
C VAL A 378 -9.54 18.45 1.30
N ASP A 379 -8.67 17.74 0.61
CA ASP A 379 -7.59 16.97 1.21
C ASP A 379 -6.25 17.55 0.72
N GLU A 380 -5.28 17.63 1.61
CA GLU A 380 -3.90 18.04 1.27
C GLU A 380 -3.26 17.13 0.22
N GLN A 381 -3.79 15.94 0.03
CA GLN A 381 -3.31 14.93 -0.91
C GLN A 381 -3.88 15.06 -2.31
N PHE A 382 -5.01 15.78 -2.49
CA PHE A 382 -5.64 15.99 -3.79
C PHE A 382 -4.92 17.06 -4.60
N HIS A 383 -4.50 16.71 -5.80
CA HIS A 383 -3.79 17.59 -6.73
C HIS A 383 -4.51 17.61 -8.09
N PRO A 384 -5.55 18.47 -8.24
CA PRO A 384 -6.38 18.49 -9.44
C PRO A 384 -5.64 18.90 -10.70
N ALA A 385 -4.48 19.53 -10.61
CA ALA A 385 -3.62 19.79 -11.76
C ALA A 385 -2.14 19.78 -11.38
N THR A 386 -1.34 19.17 -12.25
CA THR A 386 0.13 19.09 -12.10
C THR A 386 0.82 19.34 -13.43
N ILE A 387 2.02 19.90 -13.35
CA ILE A 387 2.95 20.01 -14.46
C ILE A 387 4.30 19.47 -13.99
N HIS A 388 4.94 18.60 -14.77
CA HIS A 388 6.31 18.16 -14.54
C HIS A 388 7.15 18.44 -15.78
N TRP A 389 8.41 18.82 -15.59
CA TRP A 389 9.34 19.04 -16.71
C TRP A 389 10.74 18.59 -16.37
N LEU A 390 11.44 18.10 -17.40
CA LEU A 390 12.82 17.66 -17.27
C LEU A 390 13.77 18.86 -17.45
N LEU A 391 14.59 19.13 -16.44
CA LEU A 391 15.64 20.12 -16.47
C LEU A 391 16.87 19.61 -17.24
N ALA A 392 17.88 20.48 -17.47
CA ALA A 392 19.07 20.15 -18.24
C ALA A 392 19.98 19.14 -17.53
N ASP A 393 19.91 19.06 -16.21
CA ASP A 393 20.67 18.15 -15.34
C ASP A 393 19.89 16.85 -15.01
N ASP A 394 18.85 16.55 -15.80
CA ASP A 394 17.95 15.40 -15.60
C ASP A 394 17.17 15.40 -14.28
N THR A 395 17.14 16.51 -13.57
CA THR A 395 16.21 16.70 -12.46
C THR A 395 14.82 17.02 -12.97
N VAL A 396 13.80 16.74 -12.15
CA VAL A 396 12.40 17.05 -12.47
C VAL A 396 11.93 18.25 -11.69
N GLY A 397 11.57 19.32 -12.42
CA GLY A 397 10.81 20.43 -11.88
C GLY A 397 9.31 20.10 -11.90
N TRP A 398 8.56 20.67 -10.98
CA TRP A 398 7.12 20.46 -10.92
C TRP A 398 6.37 21.66 -10.35
N VAL A 399 5.10 21.78 -10.75
CA VAL A 399 4.09 22.68 -10.20
C VAL A 399 2.82 21.88 -9.97
N ARG A 400 2.11 22.17 -8.89
CA ARG A 400 0.79 21.62 -8.59
C ARG A 400 -0.19 22.73 -8.20
N LEU A 401 -1.44 22.55 -8.55
CA LEU A 401 -2.55 23.29 -7.94
C LEU A 401 -3.04 22.50 -6.71
N ARG A 402 -3.46 23.23 -5.70
CA ARG A 402 -4.15 22.69 -4.53
C ARG A 402 -5.46 23.44 -4.34
N HIS A 403 -6.49 22.73 -3.97
CA HIS A 403 -7.67 23.32 -3.39
C HIS A 403 -7.49 23.36 -1.87
N THR A 404 -7.33 24.56 -1.33
CA THR A 404 -7.29 24.77 0.14
C THR A 404 -8.65 25.29 0.57
N ALA A 405 -9.20 24.72 1.64
CA ALA A 405 -10.38 25.31 2.29
C ALA A 405 -10.02 26.72 2.77
N PRO A 406 -10.94 27.68 2.72
CA PRO A 406 -10.74 29.03 3.23
C PRO A 406 -10.51 29.07 4.74
#